data_f6e5e8e59a7a760e0aefb27ce66d68b9
#
_entry.id   f6e5e8e59a7a760e0aefb27ce66d68b9
#
_cell.length_a   1.000
_cell.length_b   1.000
_cell.length_c   1.000
_cell.angle_alpha   90.00
_cell.angle_beta   90.00
_cell.angle_gamma   90.00
#
_symmetry.space_group_name_H-M   'P 1'
#
loop_
_entity.id
_entity.type
_entity.pdbx_description
1 polymer ?
#
loop_
_entity_poly.entity_id
_entity_poly.type
_entity_poly.pdbx_seq_one_letter_code
_entity_poly.pdbx_strand_id
1 'polypeptide(L)'
;MLETPVVLLMFKRERIVDIIERLRVVKPRKIYLVSDGGRTEKEQEQVDLCRKLAENAIDWECDVVKRYAESNKGVFDNIAGGAKWVFEREETAIFLEDDNLPEGSFFQYCEEMLAKYKENPKILWVCGTNYFGDYTKTKNYEGDQSYYFTKCLLPCGWASWSSKFLKM
;
A
#
# COMPACT_ATOMS: atom_id res chain seq x y z
N MET A 1 16.42 4.50 4.96
CA MET A 1 15.92 4.08 3.63
C MET A 1 15.08 2.84 3.85
N LEU A 2 13.90 2.78 3.29
CA LEU A 2 12.97 1.65 3.46
C LEU A 2 13.33 0.52 2.50
N GLU A 3 13.56 -0.68 3.02
CA GLU A 3 13.96 -1.84 2.22
C GLU A 3 12.76 -2.59 1.61
N THR A 4 11.64 -2.62 2.34
CA THR A 4 10.41 -3.27 1.86
C THR A 4 9.82 -2.47 0.69
N PRO A 5 9.53 -3.09 -0.46
CA PRO A 5 8.90 -2.43 -1.59
C PRO A 5 7.54 -1.82 -1.21
N VAL A 6 7.26 -0.64 -1.74
CA VAL A 6 5.96 0.03 -1.58
C VAL A 6 5.18 -0.05 -2.88
N VAL A 7 3.92 -0.41 -2.80
CA VAL A 7 2.98 -0.52 -3.91
C VAL A 7 1.94 0.58 -3.78
N LEU A 8 1.84 1.43 -4.79
CA LEU A 8 0.80 2.43 -4.91
C LEU A 8 -0.28 1.92 -5.87
N LEU A 9 -1.45 1.64 -5.31
CA LEU A 9 -2.64 1.24 -6.05
C LEU A 9 -3.39 2.51 -6.45
N MET A 10 -3.32 2.87 -7.72
CA MET A 10 -3.71 4.19 -8.21
C MET A 10 -4.86 4.11 -9.21
N PHE A 11 -5.66 5.16 -9.25
CA PHE A 11 -6.63 5.36 -10.33
C PHE A 11 -6.50 6.77 -10.92
N LYS A 12 -7.23 7.77 -10.41
CA LYS A 12 -7.31 9.12 -11.00
C LYS A 12 -7.20 10.27 -9.99
N ARG A 13 -6.78 9.98 -8.76
CA ARG A 13 -6.70 11.00 -7.71
C ARG A 13 -5.33 11.69 -7.74
N GLU A 14 -5.35 13.02 -7.96
CA GLU A 14 -4.13 13.84 -7.96
C GLU A 14 -3.44 13.88 -6.59
N ARG A 15 -4.17 13.54 -5.51
CA ARG A 15 -3.62 13.40 -4.14
C ARG A 15 -2.53 12.34 -4.01
N ILE A 16 -2.27 11.57 -5.06
CA ILE A 16 -1.12 10.65 -5.11
C ILE A 16 0.20 11.37 -4.80
N VAL A 17 0.30 12.65 -5.11
CA VAL A 17 1.47 13.48 -4.79
C VAL A 17 1.68 13.59 -3.28
N ASP A 18 0.60 13.76 -2.49
CA ASP A 18 0.68 13.85 -1.03
C ASP A 18 1.22 12.56 -0.42
N ILE A 19 0.87 11.41 -1.00
CA ILE A 19 1.37 10.11 -0.56
C ILE A 19 2.87 9.97 -0.88
N ILE A 20 3.28 10.40 -2.08
CA ILE A 20 4.69 10.35 -2.48
C ILE A 20 5.54 11.29 -1.61
N GLU A 21 5.00 12.43 -1.18
CA GLU A 21 5.67 13.31 -0.21
C GLU A 21 5.91 12.59 1.15
N ARG A 22 4.97 11.74 1.59
CA ARG A 22 5.19 10.90 2.78
C ARG A 22 6.28 9.84 2.53
N LEU A 23 6.31 9.24 1.33
CA LEU A 23 7.34 8.29 0.93
C LEU A 23 8.72 8.93 0.83
N ARG A 24 8.82 10.20 0.48
CA ARG A 24 10.08 10.95 0.42
C ARG A 24 10.84 10.96 1.75
N VAL A 25 10.14 10.87 2.88
CA VAL A 25 10.76 10.81 4.22
C VAL A 25 11.48 9.49 4.43
N VAL A 26 10.88 8.38 4.03
CA VAL A 26 11.41 7.01 4.24
C VAL A 26 12.23 6.50 3.06
N LYS A 27 12.08 7.12 1.89
CA LYS A 27 12.81 6.83 0.65
C LYS A 27 12.87 5.34 0.34
N PRO A 28 11.74 4.70 -0.02
CA PRO A 28 11.77 3.29 -0.41
C PRO A 28 12.71 3.10 -1.60
N ARG A 29 13.48 2.01 -1.57
CA ARG A 29 14.38 1.64 -2.68
C ARG A 29 13.61 1.19 -3.91
N LYS A 30 12.39 0.71 -3.72
CA LYS A 30 11.56 0.20 -4.80
C LYS A 30 10.10 0.60 -4.62
N ILE A 31 9.51 1.10 -5.69
CA ILE A 31 8.08 1.47 -5.75
C ILE A 31 7.44 0.76 -6.95
N TYR A 32 6.29 0.16 -6.70
CA TYR A 32 5.39 -0.34 -7.74
C TYR A 32 4.26 0.66 -7.94
N LEU A 33 4.12 1.19 -9.15
CA LEU A 33 2.98 2.00 -9.57
C LEU A 33 1.99 1.08 -10.30
N VAL A 34 0.91 0.71 -9.63
CA VAL A 34 -0.15 -0.14 -10.18
C VAL A 34 -1.38 0.72 -10.42
N SER A 35 -1.74 0.93 -11.68
CA SER A 35 -2.82 1.84 -12.05
C SER A 35 -3.82 1.18 -12.98
N ASP A 36 -5.12 1.29 -12.63
CA ASP A 36 -6.21 0.90 -13.53
C ASP A 36 -6.34 1.90 -14.70
N GLY A 37 -7.00 1.48 -15.78
CA GLY A 37 -7.34 2.34 -16.92
C GLY A 37 -8.67 3.07 -16.72
N GLY A 38 -8.91 4.12 -17.52
CA GLY A 38 -10.15 4.86 -17.54
C GLY A 38 -11.29 4.07 -18.16
N ARG A 39 -12.53 4.37 -17.77
CA ARG A 39 -13.77 3.82 -18.36
C ARG A 39 -14.24 4.62 -19.56
N THR A 40 -13.79 5.87 -19.68
CA THR A 40 -14.07 6.79 -20.77
C THR A 40 -12.79 7.55 -21.13
N GLU A 41 -12.74 8.19 -22.30
CA GLU A 41 -11.59 9.03 -22.71
C GLU A 41 -11.29 10.12 -21.70
N LYS A 42 -12.32 10.83 -21.22
CA LYS A 42 -12.16 11.87 -20.19
C LYS A 42 -11.58 11.32 -18.89
N GLU A 43 -11.98 10.12 -18.49
CA GLU A 43 -11.45 9.48 -17.28
C GLU A 43 -10.02 8.98 -17.51
N GLN A 44 -9.71 8.52 -18.74
CA GLN A 44 -8.35 8.15 -19.11
C GLN A 44 -7.38 9.33 -19.04
N GLU A 45 -7.81 10.54 -19.46
CA GLU A 45 -7.01 11.76 -19.30
C GLU A 45 -6.65 12.03 -17.83
N GLN A 46 -7.61 11.82 -16.91
CA GLN A 46 -7.37 11.97 -15.46
C GLN A 46 -6.41 10.89 -14.92
N VAL A 47 -6.56 9.67 -15.40
CA VAL A 47 -5.66 8.55 -15.06
C VAL A 47 -4.24 8.85 -15.52
N ASP A 48 -4.09 9.32 -16.76
CA ASP A 48 -2.77 9.64 -17.31
C ASP A 48 -2.11 10.83 -16.62
N LEU A 49 -2.90 11.82 -16.19
CA LEU A 49 -2.41 12.89 -15.33
C LEU A 49 -1.93 12.36 -13.99
N CYS A 50 -2.71 11.50 -13.31
CA CYS A 50 -2.33 10.89 -12.04
C CYS A 50 -1.03 10.09 -12.16
N ARG A 51 -0.88 9.28 -13.23
CA ARG A 51 0.34 8.50 -13.52
C ARG A 51 1.56 9.42 -13.68
N LYS A 52 1.43 10.49 -14.47
CA LYS A 52 2.51 11.49 -14.68
C LYS A 52 2.89 12.19 -13.38
N LEU A 53 1.90 12.60 -12.59
CA LEU A 53 2.14 13.24 -11.29
C LEU A 53 2.91 12.30 -10.35
N ALA A 54 2.51 11.03 -10.27
CA ALA A 54 3.20 10.04 -9.46
C ALA A 54 4.66 9.84 -9.91
N GLU A 55 4.89 9.67 -11.21
CA GLU A 55 6.24 9.48 -11.74
C GLU A 55 7.15 10.69 -11.49
N ASN A 56 6.63 11.90 -11.70
CA ASN A 56 7.40 13.14 -11.55
C ASN A 56 7.69 13.50 -10.08
N ALA A 57 6.86 13.04 -9.13
CA ALA A 57 7.03 13.33 -7.71
C ALA A 57 8.10 12.46 -7.04
N ILE A 58 8.49 11.33 -7.65
CA ILE A 58 9.56 10.45 -7.16
C ILE A 58 10.90 11.02 -7.61
N ASP A 59 11.58 11.77 -6.74
CA ASP A 59 12.81 12.52 -7.05
C ASP A 59 14.05 12.02 -6.27
N TRP A 60 13.99 10.83 -5.71
CA TRP A 60 15.14 10.15 -5.07
C TRP A 60 15.50 8.90 -5.85
N GLU A 61 16.70 8.35 -5.56
CA GLU A 61 17.14 7.08 -6.15
C GLU A 61 16.18 5.95 -5.75
N CYS A 62 15.43 5.43 -6.72
CA CYS A 62 14.38 4.46 -6.52
C CYS A 62 14.17 3.61 -7.80
N ASP A 63 14.03 2.30 -7.63
CA ASP A 63 13.58 1.40 -8.70
C ASP A 63 12.06 1.52 -8.85
N VAL A 64 11.59 2.14 -9.94
CA VAL A 64 10.17 2.37 -10.21
C VAL A 64 9.65 1.37 -11.23
N VAL A 65 8.82 0.44 -10.79
CA VAL A 65 8.20 -0.59 -11.63
C VAL A 65 6.74 -0.25 -11.90
N LYS A 66 6.34 -0.23 -13.16
CA LYS A 66 5.00 0.21 -13.58
C LYS A 66 4.16 -0.96 -14.08
N ARG A 67 2.91 -1.02 -13.65
CA ARG A 67 1.86 -1.88 -14.19
C ARG A 67 0.62 -1.01 -14.46
N TYR A 68 0.52 -0.52 -15.67
CA TYR A 68 -0.59 0.34 -16.11
C TYR A 68 -1.54 -0.44 -17.01
N ALA A 69 -2.80 -0.52 -16.63
CA ALA A 69 -3.82 -1.11 -17.47
C ALA A 69 -4.21 -0.14 -18.60
N GLU A 70 -4.37 -0.66 -19.82
CA GLU A 70 -4.81 0.10 -21.00
C GLU A 70 -6.31 0.45 -20.93
N SER A 71 -7.09 -0.34 -20.21
CA SER A 71 -8.53 -0.13 -20.02
C SER A 71 -8.93 -0.48 -18.59
N ASN A 72 -10.06 0.02 -18.13
CA ASN A 72 -10.56 -0.25 -16.80
C ASN A 72 -10.80 -1.74 -16.57
N LYS A 73 -10.18 -2.30 -15.54
CA LYS A 73 -10.32 -3.69 -15.09
C LYS A 73 -11.24 -3.81 -13.89
N GLY A 74 -11.51 -2.69 -13.23
CA GLY A 74 -12.28 -2.62 -12.00
C GLY A 74 -11.43 -2.81 -10.74
N VAL A 75 -12.02 -2.40 -9.63
CA VAL A 75 -11.35 -2.34 -8.31
C VAL A 75 -10.74 -3.69 -7.93
N PHE A 76 -11.49 -4.79 -8.09
CA PHE A 76 -11.02 -6.10 -7.69
C PHE A 76 -9.78 -6.54 -8.47
N ASP A 77 -9.84 -6.48 -9.80
CA ASP A 77 -8.73 -6.91 -10.66
C ASP A 77 -7.52 -5.99 -10.56
N ASN A 78 -7.73 -4.70 -10.32
CA ASN A 78 -6.63 -3.77 -10.11
C ASN A 78 -5.95 -4.01 -8.75
N ILE A 79 -6.70 -4.13 -7.66
CA ILE A 79 -6.15 -4.31 -6.31
C ILE A 79 -5.63 -5.73 -6.12
N ALA A 80 -6.50 -6.74 -6.21
CA ALA A 80 -6.12 -8.13 -5.95
C ALA A 80 -5.16 -8.68 -7.02
N GLY A 81 -5.44 -8.39 -8.30
CA GLY A 81 -4.56 -8.77 -9.41
C GLY A 81 -3.24 -8.01 -9.39
N GLY A 82 -3.24 -6.74 -8.93
CA GLY A 82 -2.03 -5.95 -8.71
C GLY A 82 -1.18 -6.52 -7.58
N ALA A 83 -1.79 -6.83 -6.44
CA ALA A 83 -1.11 -7.44 -5.31
C ALA A 83 -0.52 -8.81 -5.67
N LYS A 84 -1.29 -9.67 -6.35
CA LYS A 84 -0.79 -10.95 -6.85
C LYS A 84 0.43 -10.77 -7.74
N TRP A 85 0.36 -9.87 -8.72
CA TRP A 85 1.44 -9.60 -9.65
C TRP A 85 2.72 -9.11 -8.94
N VAL A 86 2.61 -8.31 -7.86
CA VAL A 86 3.74 -7.89 -7.04
C VAL A 86 4.30 -9.06 -6.25
N PHE A 87 3.46 -9.86 -5.58
CA PHE A 87 3.92 -11.00 -4.78
C PHE A 87 4.49 -12.18 -5.59
N GLU A 88 4.28 -12.21 -6.89
CA GLU A 88 5.00 -13.12 -7.80
C GLU A 88 6.47 -12.70 -8.03
N ARG A 89 6.87 -11.48 -7.54
CA ARG A 89 8.18 -10.85 -7.74
C ARG A 89 8.89 -10.50 -6.45
N GLU A 90 8.11 -10.23 -5.38
CA GLU A 90 8.62 -9.77 -4.10
C GLU A 90 8.21 -10.71 -2.97
N GLU A 91 9.11 -10.91 -2.01
CA GLU A 91 8.82 -11.73 -0.82
C GLU A 91 7.83 -11.02 0.12
N THR A 92 7.98 -9.71 0.28
CA THR A 92 7.13 -8.84 1.10
C THR A 92 6.83 -7.55 0.37
N ALA A 93 5.70 -6.92 0.67
CA ALA A 93 5.37 -5.59 0.15
C ALA A 93 4.41 -4.84 1.07
N ILE A 94 4.48 -3.51 1.02
CA ILE A 94 3.55 -2.59 1.68
C ILE A 94 2.65 -2.00 0.60
N PHE A 95 1.34 -2.00 0.83
CA PHE A 95 0.32 -1.54 -0.11
C PHE A 95 -0.39 -0.30 0.42
N LEU A 96 -0.49 0.72 -0.43
CA LEU A 96 -1.23 1.95 -0.19
C LEU A 96 -2.16 2.22 -1.37
N GLU A 97 -3.38 2.64 -1.09
CA GLU A 97 -4.30 3.17 -2.10
C GLU A 97 -4.09 4.68 -2.28
N ASP A 98 -4.57 5.23 -3.39
CA ASP A 98 -4.40 6.65 -3.75
C ASP A 98 -5.17 7.66 -2.87
N ASP A 99 -5.75 7.19 -1.78
CA ASP A 99 -6.38 7.98 -0.70
C ASP A 99 -5.82 7.68 0.70
N ASN A 100 -4.85 6.80 0.81
CA ASN A 100 -4.20 6.49 2.09
C ASN A 100 -3.05 7.47 2.34
N LEU A 101 -3.11 8.23 3.42
CA LEU A 101 -2.05 9.14 3.81
C LEU A 101 -1.35 8.60 5.08
N PRO A 102 -0.29 7.79 4.93
CA PRO A 102 0.36 7.16 6.08
C PRO A 102 1.22 8.14 6.88
N GLU A 103 1.31 7.90 8.18
CA GLU A 103 2.34 8.49 9.03
C GLU A 103 3.69 7.79 8.82
N GLY A 104 4.80 8.49 9.07
CA GLY A 104 6.14 7.93 8.87
C GLY A 104 6.42 6.66 9.68
N SER A 105 5.85 6.56 10.89
CA SER A 105 5.95 5.38 11.75
C SER A 105 5.28 4.11 11.18
N PHE A 106 4.31 4.27 10.27
CA PHE A 106 3.65 3.14 9.63
C PHE A 106 4.63 2.23 8.87
N PHE A 107 5.59 2.79 8.18
CA PHE A 107 6.54 2.02 7.38
C PHE A 107 7.49 1.20 8.27
N GLN A 108 8.02 1.82 9.32
CA GLN A 108 8.85 1.11 10.30
C GLN A 108 8.05 -0.01 10.98
N TYR A 109 6.82 0.29 11.40
CA TYR A 109 5.91 -0.70 11.97
C TYR A 109 5.70 -1.89 11.02
N CYS A 110 5.48 -1.66 9.73
CA CYS A 110 5.34 -2.72 8.75
C CYS A 110 6.60 -3.59 8.67
N GLU A 111 7.80 -3.02 8.56
CA GLU A 111 9.05 -3.78 8.50
C GLU A 111 9.27 -4.62 9.75
N GLU A 112 9.05 -4.05 10.94
CA GLU A 112 9.19 -4.77 12.21
C GLU A 112 8.20 -5.94 12.31
N MET A 113 6.94 -5.73 11.93
CA MET A 113 5.90 -6.77 11.99
C MET A 113 6.10 -7.84 10.91
N LEU A 114 6.52 -7.46 9.71
CA LEU A 114 6.88 -8.39 8.65
C LEU A 114 8.03 -9.30 9.08
N ALA A 115 9.08 -8.75 9.70
CA ALA A 115 10.19 -9.54 10.22
C ALA A 115 9.75 -10.45 11.38
N LYS A 116 9.03 -9.89 12.35
CA LYS A 116 8.60 -10.59 13.58
C LYS A 116 7.68 -11.78 13.32
N TYR A 117 6.75 -11.63 12.36
CA TYR A 117 5.70 -12.63 12.12
C TYR A 117 5.88 -13.44 10.83
N LYS A 118 7.06 -13.38 10.22
CA LYS A 118 7.37 -14.11 8.99
C LYS A 118 6.97 -15.58 9.07
N GLU A 119 7.42 -16.27 10.11
CA GLU A 119 7.22 -17.71 10.29
C GLU A 119 5.90 -18.08 11.00
N ASN A 120 5.10 -17.12 11.40
CA ASN A 120 3.82 -17.40 12.07
C ASN A 120 2.68 -17.55 11.07
N PRO A 121 2.16 -18.78 10.81
CA PRO A 121 1.13 -19.01 9.80
C PRO A 121 -0.24 -18.44 10.16
N LYS A 122 -0.46 -18.01 11.40
CA LYS A 122 -1.72 -17.43 11.84
C LYS A 122 -1.82 -15.94 11.53
N ILE A 123 -0.70 -15.26 11.23
CA ILE A 123 -0.66 -13.85 10.90
C ILE A 123 -0.51 -13.72 9.39
N LEU A 124 -1.56 -13.25 8.73
CA LEU A 124 -1.60 -13.13 7.27
C LEU A 124 -1.26 -11.71 6.79
N TRP A 125 -1.59 -10.69 7.60
CA TRP A 125 -1.51 -9.28 7.24
C TRP A 125 -0.95 -8.44 8.37
N VAL A 126 -0.34 -7.33 8.01
CA VAL A 126 -0.02 -6.19 8.88
C VAL A 126 -0.85 -5.02 8.39
N CYS A 127 -1.64 -4.38 9.25
CA CYS A 127 -2.52 -3.28 8.89
C CYS A 127 -2.17 -2.02 9.69
N GLY A 128 -2.18 -0.86 9.01
CA GLY A 128 -1.85 0.43 9.63
C GLY A 128 -3.04 1.12 10.30
N THR A 129 -4.25 0.63 10.09
CA THR A 129 -5.46 1.28 10.58
C THR A 129 -5.83 0.81 11.97
N ASN A 130 -6.09 1.75 12.88
CA ASN A 130 -6.62 1.49 14.20
C ASN A 130 -8.04 2.05 14.35
N TYR A 131 -9.04 1.17 14.30
CA TYR A 131 -10.44 1.58 14.50
C TYR A 131 -10.87 1.67 15.97
N PHE A 132 -10.05 1.24 16.93
CA PHE A 132 -10.41 1.30 18.36
C PHE A 132 -10.18 2.67 18.99
N GLY A 133 -9.28 3.48 18.43
CA GLY A 133 -8.92 4.78 19.00
C GLY A 133 -10.02 5.84 18.89
N ASP A 134 -10.56 6.05 17.68
CA ASP A 134 -11.41 7.20 17.39
C ASP A 134 -12.90 6.88 17.30
N TYR A 135 -13.28 5.67 16.86
CA TYR A 135 -14.69 5.34 16.58
C TYR A 135 -15.49 4.89 17.80
N THR A 136 -14.86 4.31 18.81
CA THR A 136 -15.57 3.78 19.97
C THR A 136 -15.73 4.79 21.11
N LYS A 137 -15.08 5.96 21.03
CA LYS A 137 -14.96 6.93 22.14
C LYS A 137 -14.55 6.27 23.48
N THR A 138 -14.09 5.06 23.42
CA THR A 138 -13.48 4.38 24.56
C THR A 138 -12.10 5.01 24.74
N LYS A 139 -12.01 5.96 25.65
CA LYS A 139 -10.77 6.67 26.02
C LYS A 139 -9.66 5.73 26.53
N ASN A 140 -9.90 4.45 26.62
CA ASN A 140 -9.06 3.51 27.36
C ASN A 140 -8.89 2.20 26.61
N TYR A 141 -8.35 2.23 25.38
CA TYR A 141 -7.50 1.10 25.02
C TYR A 141 -6.08 1.41 25.55
N GLU A 142 -5.98 1.47 26.87
CA GLU A 142 -4.71 1.50 27.60
C GLU A 142 -4.18 0.06 27.72
N GLY A 143 -4.06 -0.62 26.60
CA GLY A 143 -3.23 -1.81 26.58
C GLY A 143 -1.77 -1.36 26.50
N ASP A 144 -0.89 -1.95 27.30
CA ASP A 144 0.57 -1.78 27.24
C ASP A 144 1.17 -2.22 25.88
N GLN A 145 0.31 -2.55 24.92
CA GLN A 145 0.67 -3.08 23.61
C GLN A 145 0.50 -2.02 22.53
N SER A 146 1.54 -1.82 21.74
CA SER A 146 1.54 -0.87 20.62
C SER A 146 0.74 -1.35 19.40
N TYR A 147 0.20 -2.55 19.41
CA TYR A 147 -0.66 -3.13 18.37
C TYR A 147 -1.54 -4.25 18.94
N TYR A 148 -2.56 -4.65 18.18
CA TYR A 148 -3.47 -5.76 18.56
C TYR A 148 -3.72 -6.70 17.36
N PHE A 149 -4.24 -7.89 17.65
CA PHE A 149 -4.63 -8.86 16.63
C PHE A 149 -6.12 -8.76 16.32
N THR A 150 -6.45 -8.87 15.04
CA THR A 150 -7.83 -8.90 14.56
C THR A 150 -8.02 -10.04 13.56
N LYS A 151 -9.27 -10.49 13.37
CA LYS A 151 -9.64 -11.45 12.33
C LYS A 151 -10.02 -10.78 11.00
N CYS A 152 -10.10 -9.46 11.00
CA CYS A 152 -10.50 -8.70 9.82
C CYS A 152 -9.27 -8.08 9.16
N LEU A 153 -9.16 -8.17 7.83
CA LEU A 153 -8.27 -7.33 7.06
C LEU A 153 -8.84 -5.90 7.03
N LEU A 154 -7.99 -4.95 7.37
CA LEU A 154 -8.26 -3.52 7.27
C LEU A 154 -7.41 -2.97 6.11
N PRO A 155 -8.01 -2.71 4.93
CA PRO A 155 -7.24 -2.49 3.70
C PRO A 155 -6.59 -1.11 3.59
N CYS A 156 -6.86 -0.18 4.50
CA CYS A 156 -6.31 1.17 4.46
C CYS A 156 -4.85 1.19 4.92
N GLY A 157 -3.93 0.90 4.02
CA GLY A 157 -2.51 0.72 4.31
C GLY A 157 -2.22 -0.64 4.97
N TRP A 158 -1.64 -1.56 4.22
CA TRP A 158 -1.37 -2.92 4.69
C TRP A 158 -0.08 -3.49 4.11
N ALA A 159 0.44 -4.51 4.75
CA ALA A 159 1.58 -5.28 4.26
C ALA A 159 1.36 -6.78 4.45
N SER A 160 2.06 -7.60 3.65
CA SER A 160 2.00 -9.05 3.75
C SER A 160 3.22 -9.71 3.12
N TRP A 161 3.20 -11.04 3.08
CA TRP A 161 4.21 -11.91 2.49
C TRP A 161 3.64 -12.66 1.29
N SER A 162 4.42 -12.84 0.25
CA SER A 162 4.04 -13.64 -0.93
C SER A 162 3.64 -15.06 -0.55
N SER A 163 4.40 -15.68 0.35
CA SER A 163 4.17 -17.06 0.82
C SER A 163 2.83 -17.25 1.53
N LYS A 164 2.22 -16.16 2.02
CA LYS A 164 0.91 -16.18 2.69
C LYS A 164 -0.20 -15.71 1.75
N PHE A 165 0.03 -14.61 1.04
CA PHE A 165 -0.95 -14.03 0.11
C PHE A 165 -1.31 -14.97 -1.05
N LEU A 166 -0.30 -15.59 -1.68
CA LEU A 166 -0.53 -16.46 -2.85
C LEU A 166 -1.17 -17.81 -2.52
N LYS A 167 -1.38 -18.13 -1.24
CA LYS A 167 -2.06 -19.35 -0.79
C LYS A 167 -3.54 -19.13 -0.44
N MET A 168 -4.02 -17.88 -0.48
CA MET A 168 -5.42 -17.52 -0.25
C MET A 168 -6.21 -17.55 -1.53
#